data_2589b65a9324fd120df98e0a3f84e993
#
_entry.id   2589b65a9324fd120df98e0a3f84e993
#
_cell.length_a   1.000
_cell.length_b   1.000
_cell.length_c   1.000
_cell.angle_alpha   90.00
_cell.angle_beta   90.00
_cell.angle_gamma   90.00
#
_symmetry.space_group_name_H-M   'P 1'
#
loop_
_entity.id
_entity.type
_entity.pdbx_description
1 polymer ?
#
loop_
_entity_poly.entity_id
_entity_poly.type
_entity_poly.pdbx_seq_one_letter_code
_entity_poly.pdbx_strand_id
1 'polypeptide(L)'
;MIRRPPRSTPKPSSAASDVYKRQGIKSILIFGIPEYKDETGEIACQDNSIVQKVIKEIRKQNLNLLIIADVCNCEYTNHGHCGTIVDGDVDNDLTIQTLANQAVSLAKAGADIIAPSDMMDGRIGLIRTSLDNSGFEKTPILSYAVKYSSSFYSPFRDAADSTPSFGDRKTYQMDFANSREAFKEVEQDLNEGADMIMVKPALSYLDIIYKIKEHTNVPVIAYSVSGEYSMIKAASQNNWIKEIDIVMEITTSIKRAGADIIITYHALDIADRLNNN
;
A
#
# COMPACT_ATOMS: atom_id res chain seq x y z
N MET A 1 -16.22 -19.08 3.85
CA MET A 1 -15.78 -18.52 2.55
C MET A 1 -15.79 -17.00 2.70
N ILE A 2 -14.61 -16.35 2.81
CA ILE A 2 -14.52 -14.87 2.86
C ILE A 2 -14.89 -14.39 1.46
N ARG A 3 -15.98 -13.63 1.36
CA ARG A 3 -16.37 -13.07 0.06
C ARG A 3 -15.25 -12.12 -0.39
N ARG A 4 -14.77 -12.27 -1.62
CA ARG A 4 -13.91 -11.26 -2.25
C ARG A 4 -14.56 -9.89 -2.06
N PRO A 5 -13.83 -8.85 -1.64
CA PRO A 5 -14.39 -7.50 -1.64
C PRO A 5 -14.90 -7.20 -3.06
N PRO A 6 -16.07 -6.58 -3.19
CA PRO A 6 -16.64 -6.32 -4.51
C PRO A 6 -15.67 -5.45 -5.31
N ARG A 7 -15.33 -5.87 -6.53
CA ARG A 7 -14.60 -5.02 -7.48
C ARG A 7 -15.49 -3.81 -7.76
N SER A 8 -15.02 -2.63 -7.38
CA SER A 8 -15.77 -1.40 -7.62
C SER A 8 -15.33 -0.74 -8.92
N THR A 9 -16.29 -0.28 -9.70
CA THR A 9 -16.04 0.62 -10.84
C THR A 9 -15.67 2.03 -10.32
N PRO A 10 -15.11 2.94 -11.14
CA PRO A 10 -14.74 4.29 -10.70
C PRO A 10 -15.87 5.05 -9.98
N LYS A 11 -17.13 4.96 -10.43
CA LYS A 11 -18.27 5.63 -9.79
C LYS A 11 -18.60 5.10 -8.38
N PRO A 12 -18.74 3.77 -8.15
CA PRO A 12 -18.89 3.24 -6.80
C PRO A 12 -17.72 3.58 -5.87
N SER A 13 -16.49 3.60 -6.38
CA SER A 13 -15.31 3.97 -5.56
C SER A 13 -15.36 5.43 -5.12
N SER A 14 -15.81 6.36 -5.98
CA SER A 14 -15.95 7.76 -5.60
C SER A 14 -17.09 7.99 -4.60
N ALA A 15 -18.20 7.27 -4.73
CA ALA A 15 -19.29 7.30 -3.73
C ALA A 15 -18.83 6.75 -2.36
N ALA A 16 -18.02 5.68 -2.34
CA ALA A 16 -17.43 5.17 -1.10
C ALA A 16 -16.50 6.21 -0.45
N SER A 17 -15.75 6.98 -1.24
CA SER A 17 -14.87 8.04 -0.73
C SER A 17 -15.65 9.16 -0.01
N ASP A 18 -16.85 9.51 -0.46
CA ASP A 18 -17.72 10.47 0.24
C ASP A 18 -18.17 9.93 1.59
N VAL A 19 -18.52 8.63 1.68
CA VAL A 19 -18.84 7.97 2.97
C VAL A 19 -17.66 8.03 3.93
N TYR A 20 -16.46 7.69 3.48
CA TYR A 20 -15.24 7.76 4.31
C TYR A 20 -15.00 9.17 4.83
N LYS A 21 -15.14 10.17 3.98
CA LYS A 21 -15.00 11.58 4.37
C LYS A 21 -15.98 12.00 5.46
N ARG A 22 -17.26 11.64 5.34
CA ARG A 22 -18.30 11.97 6.33
C ARG A 22 -18.04 11.34 7.69
N GLN A 23 -17.40 10.17 7.73
CA GLN A 23 -17.01 9.48 8.97
C GLN A 23 -15.69 9.98 9.57
N GLY A 24 -15.07 11.03 8.99
CA GLY A 24 -13.85 11.65 9.52
C GLY A 24 -12.54 11.00 9.05
N ILE A 25 -12.58 10.03 8.13
CA ILE A 25 -11.39 9.49 7.48
C ILE A 25 -10.70 10.59 6.68
N LYS A 26 -9.39 10.76 6.86
CA LYS A 26 -8.61 11.85 6.23
C LYS A 26 -7.92 11.43 4.94
N SER A 27 -7.65 10.14 4.76
CA SER A 27 -6.93 9.61 3.60
C SER A 27 -7.43 8.22 3.23
N ILE A 28 -7.25 7.88 1.96
CA ILE A 28 -7.50 6.54 1.43
C ILE A 28 -6.29 6.07 0.64
N LEU A 29 -6.01 4.78 0.68
CA LEU A 29 -5.01 4.12 -0.15
C LEU A 29 -5.73 3.33 -1.24
N ILE A 30 -5.36 3.57 -2.51
CA ILE A 30 -6.04 3.02 -3.67
C ILE A 30 -5.13 2.01 -4.38
N PHE A 31 -5.69 0.83 -4.66
CA PHE A 31 -5.13 -0.21 -5.53
C PHE A 31 -6.03 -0.40 -6.74
N GLY A 32 -5.46 -0.79 -7.88
CA GLY A 32 -6.21 -0.99 -9.10
C GLY A 32 -6.12 -2.42 -9.63
N ILE A 33 -7.25 -2.98 -10.02
CA ILE A 33 -7.31 -4.25 -10.74
C ILE A 33 -7.84 -3.95 -12.14
N PRO A 34 -6.99 -4.00 -13.18
CA PRO A 34 -7.41 -3.71 -14.55
C PRO A 34 -8.29 -4.84 -15.13
N GLU A 35 -9.00 -4.56 -16.21
CA GLU A 35 -9.80 -5.55 -16.93
C GLU A 35 -8.92 -6.60 -17.63
N TYR A 36 -7.75 -6.20 -18.08
CA TYR A 36 -6.73 -7.08 -18.67
C TYR A 36 -5.36 -6.73 -18.11
N LYS A 37 -4.46 -7.70 -18.14
CA LYS A 37 -3.08 -7.60 -17.65
C LYS A 37 -2.12 -7.90 -18.77
N ASP A 38 -0.92 -7.32 -18.70
CA ASP A 38 0.17 -7.59 -19.66
C ASP A 38 1.39 -8.24 -18.97
N GLU A 39 2.48 -8.43 -19.69
CA GLU A 39 3.69 -9.06 -19.16
C GLU A 39 4.56 -8.08 -18.35
N THR A 40 4.49 -6.79 -18.64
CA THR A 40 5.38 -5.76 -18.07
C THR A 40 4.70 -4.85 -17.06
N GLY A 41 3.35 -4.85 -17.00
CA GLY A 41 2.57 -3.94 -16.17
C GLY A 41 2.44 -2.52 -16.76
N GLU A 42 2.81 -2.31 -18.04
CA GLU A 42 2.76 -0.98 -18.66
C GLU A 42 1.36 -0.37 -18.70
N ILE A 43 0.31 -1.19 -18.67
CA ILE A 43 -1.07 -0.69 -18.56
C ILE A 43 -1.27 0.20 -17.32
N ALA A 44 -0.50 0.01 -16.26
CA ALA A 44 -0.54 0.84 -15.06
C ALA A 44 -0.13 2.29 -15.31
N CYS A 45 0.67 2.54 -16.35
CA CYS A 45 1.21 3.86 -16.70
C CYS A 45 0.25 4.72 -17.53
N GLN A 46 -0.84 4.14 -18.05
CA GLN A 46 -1.74 4.82 -18.95
C GLN A 46 -2.63 5.85 -18.23
N ASP A 47 -2.81 7.03 -18.82
CA ASP A 47 -3.63 8.13 -18.27
C ASP A 47 -5.10 7.77 -18.04
N ASN A 48 -5.58 6.70 -18.65
CA ASN A 48 -6.93 6.15 -18.54
C ASN A 48 -6.99 4.79 -17.85
N SER A 49 -5.92 4.38 -17.17
CA SER A 49 -5.93 3.17 -16.36
C SER A 49 -6.90 3.29 -15.18
N ILE A 50 -7.20 2.17 -14.53
CA ILE A 50 -8.29 2.11 -13.54
C ILE A 50 -8.08 3.06 -12.35
N VAL A 51 -6.86 3.15 -11.81
CA VAL A 51 -6.56 4.02 -10.64
C VAL A 51 -6.63 5.47 -11.04
N GLN A 52 -6.07 5.87 -12.19
CA GLN A 52 -6.13 7.23 -12.72
C GLN A 52 -7.58 7.69 -12.93
N LYS A 53 -8.46 6.81 -13.45
CA LYS A 53 -9.89 7.09 -13.56
C LYS A 53 -10.55 7.32 -12.20
N VAL A 54 -10.27 6.46 -11.22
CA VAL A 54 -10.82 6.58 -9.86
C VAL A 54 -10.37 7.89 -9.21
N ILE A 55 -9.08 8.23 -9.28
CA ILE A 55 -8.54 9.48 -8.74
C ILE A 55 -9.26 10.69 -9.35
N LYS A 56 -9.36 10.74 -10.69
CA LYS A 56 -10.06 11.83 -11.39
C LYS A 56 -11.53 11.96 -10.96
N GLU A 57 -12.25 10.84 -10.77
CA GLU A 57 -13.64 10.86 -10.30
C GLU A 57 -13.78 11.35 -8.84
N ILE A 58 -12.87 10.95 -7.95
CA ILE A 58 -12.84 11.45 -6.56
C ILE A 58 -12.56 12.97 -6.53
N ARG A 59 -11.62 13.44 -7.34
CA ARG A 59 -11.29 14.88 -7.42
C ARG A 59 -12.45 15.74 -7.90
N LYS A 60 -13.28 15.24 -8.83
CA LYS A 60 -14.50 15.96 -9.28
C LYS A 60 -15.50 16.21 -8.14
N GLN A 61 -15.46 15.42 -7.07
CA GLN A 61 -16.36 15.59 -5.91
C GLN A 61 -15.88 16.66 -4.93
N ASN A 62 -14.68 17.24 -5.14
CA ASN A 62 -14.07 18.25 -4.27
C ASN A 62 -14.01 17.83 -2.78
N LEU A 63 -13.81 16.54 -2.52
CA LEU A 63 -13.64 16.02 -1.18
C LEU A 63 -12.26 16.44 -0.64
N ASN A 64 -12.23 17.01 0.57
CA ASN A 64 -10.96 17.23 1.28
C ASN A 64 -10.46 15.90 1.86
N LEU A 65 -10.02 15.01 0.99
CA LEU A 65 -9.55 13.65 1.25
C LEU A 65 -8.22 13.45 0.55
N LEU A 66 -7.20 13.05 1.30
CA LEU A 66 -5.89 12.71 0.74
C LEU A 66 -5.98 11.37 0.00
N ILE A 67 -5.48 11.34 -1.21
CA ILE A 67 -5.43 10.15 -2.06
C ILE A 67 -4.00 9.65 -2.09
N ILE A 68 -3.78 8.49 -1.49
CA ILE A 68 -2.52 7.74 -1.56
C ILE A 68 -2.68 6.73 -2.69
N ALA A 69 -1.80 6.76 -3.67
CA ALA A 69 -1.83 5.83 -4.80
C ALA A 69 -0.69 4.83 -4.68
N ASP A 70 -1.04 3.55 -4.62
CA ASP A 70 -0.07 2.46 -4.67
C ASP A 70 0.65 2.41 -6.01
N VAL A 71 1.95 2.15 -6.00
CA VAL A 71 2.77 1.95 -7.19
C VAL A 71 3.36 0.55 -7.13
N CYS A 72 2.87 -0.32 -7.98
CA CYS A 72 3.35 -1.69 -8.12
C CYS A 72 2.83 -2.29 -9.43
N ASN A 73 3.56 -3.24 -9.99
CA ASN A 73 3.15 -3.92 -11.21
C ASN A 73 2.31 -5.18 -10.94
N CYS A 74 2.28 -5.73 -9.72
CA CYS A 74 1.70 -7.06 -9.45
C CYS A 74 0.19 -7.18 -9.73
N GLU A 75 -0.57 -6.10 -9.64
CA GLU A 75 -1.99 -6.08 -10.01
C GLU A 75 -2.18 -6.02 -11.54
N TYR A 76 -1.15 -5.59 -12.27
CA TYR A 76 -1.19 -5.30 -13.72
C TYR A 76 -0.48 -6.35 -14.56
N THR A 77 0.43 -7.14 -13.95
CA THR A 77 1.12 -8.24 -14.66
C THR A 77 0.30 -9.51 -14.65
N ASN A 78 0.32 -10.24 -15.76
CA ASN A 78 -0.40 -11.52 -15.93
C ASN A 78 0.20 -12.65 -15.08
N HIS A 79 1.49 -12.54 -14.72
CA HIS A 79 2.21 -13.48 -13.85
C HIS A 79 2.16 -13.12 -12.35
N GLY A 80 1.64 -11.94 -11.97
CA GLY A 80 1.46 -11.53 -10.57
C GLY A 80 2.74 -11.15 -9.82
N HIS A 81 3.91 -11.11 -10.43
CA HIS A 81 5.11 -10.53 -9.82
C HIS A 81 5.11 -9.00 -9.88
N CYS A 82 5.88 -8.36 -8.99
CA CYS A 82 5.92 -6.90 -8.86
C CYS A 82 6.74 -6.19 -9.95
N GLY A 83 7.33 -6.92 -10.89
CA GLY A 83 8.16 -6.35 -11.93
C GLY A 83 8.23 -7.19 -13.19
N THR A 84 9.00 -6.70 -14.15
CA THR A 84 9.28 -7.35 -15.44
C THR A 84 10.10 -8.61 -15.25
N ILE A 85 9.73 -9.70 -15.89
CA ILE A 85 10.45 -10.98 -15.80
C ILE A 85 11.46 -11.10 -16.92
N VAL A 86 12.71 -11.41 -16.56
CA VAL A 86 13.82 -11.76 -17.47
C VAL A 86 14.46 -13.03 -16.93
N ASP A 87 14.68 -14.01 -17.76
CA ASP A 87 15.31 -15.30 -17.42
C ASP A 87 14.70 -15.99 -16.20
N GLY A 88 13.39 -15.79 -15.95
CA GLY A 88 12.63 -16.46 -14.92
C GLY A 88 12.64 -15.77 -13.55
N ASP A 89 13.25 -14.60 -13.43
CA ASP A 89 13.23 -13.77 -12.20
C ASP A 89 12.86 -12.31 -12.53
N VAL A 90 12.59 -11.51 -11.51
CA VAL A 90 12.27 -10.09 -11.66
C VAL A 90 13.56 -9.31 -11.97
N ASP A 91 13.58 -8.62 -13.11
CA ASP A 91 14.62 -7.67 -13.44
C ASP A 91 14.35 -6.32 -12.75
N ASN A 92 15.27 -5.94 -11.86
CA ASN A 92 15.15 -4.72 -11.06
C ASN A 92 15.16 -3.47 -11.94
N ASP A 93 16.14 -3.33 -12.82
CA ASP A 93 16.42 -2.09 -13.54
C ASP A 93 15.36 -1.78 -14.61
N LEU A 94 14.82 -2.80 -15.27
CA LEU A 94 13.68 -2.66 -16.16
C LEU A 94 12.40 -2.31 -15.38
N THR A 95 12.24 -2.91 -14.21
CA THR A 95 11.04 -2.70 -13.39
C THR A 95 10.93 -1.27 -12.88
N ILE A 96 12.02 -0.70 -12.36
CA ILE A 96 11.97 0.66 -11.79
C ILE A 96 11.61 1.74 -12.82
N GLN A 97 11.88 1.53 -14.11
CA GLN A 97 11.46 2.44 -15.19
C GLN A 97 9.92 2.48 -15.31
N THR A 98 9.27 1.32 -15.29
CA THR A 98 7.81 1.21 -15.35
C THR A 98 7.17 1.83 -14.11
N LEU A 99 7.75 1.58 -12.91
CA LEU A 99 7.27 2.16 -11.66
C LEU A 99 7.35 3.69 -11.65
N ALA A 100 8.44 4.26 -12.17
CA ALA A 100 8.60 5.71 -12.28
C ALA A 100 7.55 6.33 -13.23
N ASN A 101 7.29 5.69 -14.37
CA ASN A 101 6.25 6.12 -15.30
C ASN A 101 4.85 6.04 -14.67
N GLN A 102 4.56 4.96 -13.94
CA GLN A 102 3.31 4.79 -13.20
C GLN A 102 3.13 5.91 -12.16
N ALA A 103 4.16 6.21 -11.36
CA ALA A 103 4.15 7.26 -10.36
C ALA A 103 3.80 8.63 -10.95
N VAL A 104 4.44 9.00 -12.06
CA VAL A 104 4.15 10.26 -12.77
C VAL A 104 2.72 10.28 -13.31
N SER A 105 2.22 9.18 -13.87
CA SER A 105 0.84 9.09 -14.36
C SER A 105 -0.20 9.25 -13.24
N LEU A 106 0.06 8.66 -12.07
CA LEU A 106 -0.80 8.80 -10.88
C LEU A 106 -0.79 10.22 -10.31
N ALA A 107 0.38 10.88 -10.25
CA ALA A 107 0.51 12.28 -9.84
C ALA A 107 -0.26 13.21 -10.81
N LYS A 108 -0.13 13.01 -12.13
CA LYS A 108 -0.92 13.72 -13.16
C LYS A 108 -2.43 13.52 -12.98
N ALA A 109 -2.86 12.34 -12.57
CA ALA A 109 -4.28 12.06 -12.30
C ALA A 109 -4.80 12.79 -11.06
N GLY A 110 -3.91 13.26 -10.16
CA GLY A 110 -4.23 14.00 -8.95
C GLY A 110 -4.03 13.24 -7.66
N ALA A 111 -3.19 12.20 -7.60
CA ALA A 111 -2.76 11.61 -6.34
C ALA A 111 -2.02 12.65 -5.48
N ASP A 112 -2.27 12.66 -4.16
CA ASP A 112 -1.55 13.53 -3.23
C ASP A 112 -0.23 12.90 -2.77
N ILE A 113 -0.18 11.57 -2.66
CA ILE A 113 0.96 10.81 -2.17
C ILE A 113 1.18 9.61 -3.09
N ILE A 114 2.42 9.39 -3.48
CA ILE A 114 2.85 8.23 -4.26
C ILE A 114 3.44 7.20 -3.30
N ALA A 115 2.97 5.94 -3.39
CA ALA A 115 3.30 4.91 -2.41
C ALA A 115 3.85 3.63 -3.07
N PRO A 116 5.15 3.60 -3.45
CA PRO A 116 5.77 2.45 -4.09
C PRO A 116 5.88 1.26 -3.13
N SER A 117 5.27 0.14 -3.56
CA SER A 117 5.12 -1.07 -2.74
C SER A 117 5.81 -2.31 -3.32
N ASP A 118 6.61 -2.14 -4.34
CA ASP A 118 7.25 -3.19 -5.14
C ASP A 118 8.48 -3.82 -4.47
N MET A 119 9.31 -3.05 -3.74
CA MET A 119 10.58 -3.42 -3.09
C MET A 119 11.77 -3.57 -4.04
N MET A 120 11.80 -2.85 -5.18
CA MET A 120 12.98 -2.82 -6.06
C MET A 120 14.02 -1.83 -5.54
N ASP A 121 15.30 -2.14 -5.74
CA ASP A 121 16.42 -1.26 -5.37
C ASP A 121 16.45 -0.01 -6.26
N GLY A 122 16.70 1.17 -5.67
CA GLY A 122 16.85 2.44 -6.39
C GLY A 122 15.54 3.04 -6.92
N ARG A 123 14.39 2.41 -6.65
CA ARG A 123 13.09 2.85 -7.16
C ARG A 123 12.68 4.22 -6.64
N ILE A 124 12.98 4.52 -5.38
CA ILE A 124 12.58 5.80 -4.77
C ILE A 124 13.32 6.96 -5.44
N GLY A 125 14.62 6.82 -5.68
CA GLY A 125 15.43 7.83 -6.37
C GLY A 125 14.98 8.10 -7.79
N LEU A 126 14.64 7.04 -8.54
CA LEU A 126 14.14 7.19 -9.89
C LEU A 126 12.74 7.81 -9.94
N ILE A 127 11.83 7.38 -9.04
CA ILE A 127 10.49 7.96 -8.90
C ILE A 127 10.60 9.44 -8.53
N ARG A 128 11.43 9.81 -7.54
CA ARG A 128 11.62 11.20 -7.14
C ARG A 128 12.11 12.06 -8.31
N THR A 129 13.17 11.62 -8.99
CA THR A 129 13.70 12.31 -10.17
C THR A 129 12.66 12.47 -11.28
N SER A 130 11.86 11.43 -11.52
CA SER A 130 10.82 11.46 -12.57
C SER A 130 9.66 12.38 -12.24
N LEU A 131 9.25 12.42 -10.96
CA LEU A 131 8.24 13.35 -10.47
C LEU A 131 8.73 14.79 -10.58
N ASP A 132 9.96 15.09 -10.15
CA ASP A 132 10.55 16.43 -10.22
C ASP A 132 10.65 16.94 -11.66
N ASN A 133 11.18 16.11 -12.57
CA ASN A 133 11.27 16.44 -13.98
C ASN A 133 9.90 16.63 -14.67
N SER A 134 8.84 16.15 -14.05
CA SER A 134 7.46 16.26 -14.53
C SER A 134 6.67 17.39 -13.85
N GLY A 135 7.29 18.20 -12.98
CA GLY A 135 6.66 19.33 -12.27
C GLY A 135 5.89 18.91 -11.02
N PHE A 136 6.22 17.78 -10.42
CA PHE A 136 5.59 17.22 -9.20
C PHE A 136 6.56 17.20 -8.01
N GLU A 137 7.42 18.19 -7.87
CA GLU A 137 8.44 18.30 -6.81
C GLU A 137 7.81 18.29 -5.39
N LYS A 138 6.55 18.69 -5.27
CA LYS A 138 5.82 18.77 -4.01
C LYS A 138 5.03 17.49 -3.68
N THR A 139 5.02 16.49 -4.58
CA THR A 139 4.31 15.23 -4.34
C THR A 139 5.17 14.34 -3.44
N PRO A 140 4.74 14.07 -2.18
CA PRO A 140 5.51 13.24 -1.27
C PRO A 140 5.48 11.77 -1.68
N ILE A 141 6.56 11.07 -1.32
CA ILE A 141 6.73 9.63 -1.53
C ILE A 141 6.63 8.91 -0.17
N LEU A 142 5.66 8.01 -0.07
CA LEU A 142 5.50 7.06 1.03
C LEU A 142 6.13 5.73 0.63
N SER A 143 7.37 5.48 1.03
CA SER A 143 8.02 4.22 0.69
C SER A 143 7.54 3.07 1.58
N TYR A 144 7.23 1.93 0.96
CA TYR A 144 7.10 0.64 1.65
C TYR A 144 8.50 0.06 1.94
N ALA A 145 9.39 0.85 2.55
CA ALA A 145 10.77 0.49 2.81
C ALA A 145 10.91 -0.81 3.62
N VAL A 146 9.96 -1.09 4.51
CA VAL A 146 10.01 -2.25 5.41
C VAL A 146 8.84 -3.18 5.12
N LYS A 147 8.93 -3.89 3.99
CA LYS A 147 7.91 -4.85 3.56
C LYS A 147 8.45 -6.28 3.61
N TYR A 148 7.98 -7.04 4.57
CA TYR A 148 8.36 -8.43 4.75
C TYR A 148 7.61 -9.37 3.80
N SER A 149 8.27 -10.44 3.36
CA SER A 149 7.62 -11.58 2.72
C SER A 149 6.73 -12.28 3.74
N SER A 150 5.41 -12.19 3.58
CA SER A 150 4.47 -12.60 4.62
C SER A 150 3.29 -13.40 4.09
N SER A 151 2.90 -14.43 4.84
CA SER A 151 1.68 -15.19 4.61
C SER A 151 0.41 -14.38 4.91
N PHE A 152 0.50 -13.28 5.66
CA PHE A 152 -0.62 -12.38 5.92
C PHE A 152 -1.14 -11.63 4.68
N TYR A 153 -0.46 -11.73 3.53
CA TYR A 153 -0.93 -11.12 2.29
C TYR A 153 -1.91 -11.99 1.49
N SER A 154 -2.09 -13.26 1.84
CA SER A 154 -2.87 -14.20 1.03
C SER A 154 -4.28 -13.70 0.68
N PRO A 155 -5.10 -13.15 1.62
CA PRO A 155 -6.42 -12.67 1.25
C PRO A 155 -6.40 -11.46 0.29
N PHE A 156 -5.38 -10.61 0.36
CA PHE A 156 -5.21 -9.50 -0.58
C PHE A 156 -4.81 -10.01 -1.97
N ARG A 157 -3.84 -10.93 -2.05
CA ARG A 157 -3.41 -11.51 -3.33
C ARG A 157 -4.57 -12.15 -4.08
N ASP A 158 -5.44 -12.82 -3.35
CA ASP A 158 -6.67 -13.44 -3.89
C ASP A 158 -7.66 -12.37 -4.40
N ALA A 159 -7.88 -11.31 -3.59
CA ALA A 159 -8.78 -10.22 -3.94
C ALA A 159 -8.26 -9.39 -5.12
N ALA A 160 -6.95 -9.14 -5.17
CA ALA A 160 -6.28 -8.34 -6.21
C ALA A 160 -5.92 -9.16 -7.46
N ASP A 161 -6.17 -10.48 -7.45
CA ASP A 161 -5.80 -11.35 -8.54
C ASP A 161 -4.29 -11.25 -8.88
N SER A 162 -3.46 -11.17 -7.84
CA SER A 162 -2.03 -10.88 -7.92
C SER A 162 -1.16 -11.95 -7.27
N THR A 163 -1.68 -13.17 -7.15
CA THR A 163 -0.89 -14.32 -6.71
C THR A 163 0.14 -14.65 -7.78
N PRO A 164 1.45 -14.77 -7.44
CA PRO A 164 2.46 -15.19 -8.40
C PRO A 164 2.09 -16.50 -9.07
N SER A 165 2.18 -16.57 -10.41
CA SER A 165 1.90 -17.77 -11.18
C SER A 165 3.02 -18.81 -11.11
N PHE A 166 4.21 -18.39 -10.67
CA PHE A 166 5.38 -19.24 -10.42
C PHE A 166 6.21 -18.65 -9.27
N GLY A 167 7.08 -19.45 -8.65
CA GLY A 167 7.98 -19.00 -7.59
C GLY A 167 7.28 -18.34 -6.41
N ASP A 168 7.95 -17.38 -5.82
CA ASP A 168 7.42 -16.53 -4.74
C ASP A 168 8.04 -15.12 -4.82
N ARG A 169 7.83 -14.27 -3.81
CA ARG A 169 8.37 -12.90 -3.78
C ARG A 169 9.54 -12.72 -2.80
N LYS A 170 10.18 -13.81 -2.35
CA LYS A 170 11.26 -13.74 -1.35
C LYS A 170 12.57 -13.21 -1.92
N THR A 171 12.73 -13.18 -3.25
CA THR A 171 13.90 -12.63 -3.91
C THR A 171 13.98 -11.09 -3.78
N TYR A 172 12.83 -10.42 -3.52
CA TYR A 172 12.77 -8.95 -3.41
C TYR A 172 11.94 -8.44 -2.21
N GLN A 173 11.26 -9.28 -1.46
CA GLN A 173 10.64 -8.92 -0.17
C GLN A 173 11.50 -9.44 0.97
N MET A 174 11.61 -8.68 2.05
CA MET A 174 12.48 -8.98 3.18
C MET A 174 12.14 -10.30 3.86
N ASP A 175 13.13 -11.01 4.34
CA ASP A 175 12.94 -12.20 5.18
C ASP A 175 12.37 -11.80 6.54
N PHE A 176 11.24 -12.39 6.93
CA PHE A 176 10.57 -12.11 8.21
C PHE A 176 11.42 -12.47 9.44
N ALA A 177 12.46 -13.30 9.30
CA ALA A 177 13.40 -13.61 10.37
C ALA A 177 14.51 -12.55 10.52
N ASN A 178 14.68 -11.65 9.53
CA ASN A 178 15.75 -10.65 9.51
C ASN A 178 15.24 -9.26 9.89
N SER A 179 15.58 -8.80 11.10
CA SER A 179 15.21 -7.45 11.55
C SER A 179 16.24 -6.37 11.15
N ARG A 180 17.46 -6.75 10.76
CA ARG A 180 18.55 -5.79 10.50
C ARG A 180 18.44 -5.11 9.14
N GLU A 181 17.92 -5.83 8.17
CA GLU A 181 17.71 -5.34 6.81
C GLU A 181 16.78 -4.12 6.79
N ALA A 182 15.76 -4.10 7.68
CA ALA A 182 14.82 -2.98 7.80
C ALA A 182 15.51 -1.61 7.94
N PHE A 183 16.61 -1.54 8.68
CA PHE A 183 17.35 -0.28 8.87
C PHE A 183 18.05 0.15 7.59
N LYS A 184 18.67 -0.80 6.89
CA LYS A 184 19.36 -0.53 5.62
C LYS A 184 18.37 -0.02 4.57
N GLU A 185 17.24 -0.69 4.42
CA GLU A 185 16.18 -0.29 3.48
C GLU A 185 15.64 1.11 3.79
N VAL A 186 15.39 1.41 5.07
CA VAL A 186 14.94 2.75 5.49
C VAL A 186 15.99 3.81 5.17
N GLU A 187 17.27 3.58 5.50
CA GLU A 187 18.34 4.53 5.21
C GLU A 187 18.50 4.78 3.71
N GLN A 188 18.44 3.72 2.89
CA GLN A 188 18.53 3.84 1.44
C GLN A 188 17.36 4.64 0.87
N ASP A 189 16.12 4.28 1.20
CA ASP A 189 14.93 4.96 0.68
C ASP A 189 14.87 6.43 1.12
N LEU A 190 15.29 6.75 2.35
CA LEU A 190 15.39 8.16 2.82
C LEU A 190 16.47 8.94 2.04
N ASN A 191 17.63 8.35 1.79
CA ASN A 191 18.69 8.97 0.99
C ASN A 191 18.27 9.18 -0.48
N GLU A 192 17.38 8.33 -1.00
CA GLU A 192 16.80 8.42 -2.33
C GLU A 192 15.63 9.43 -2.41
N GLY A 193 15.16 9.96 -1.29
CA GLY A 193 14.14 11.02 -1.24
C GLY A 193 12.75 10.58 -0.82
N ALA A 194 12.61 9.49 -0.05
CA ALA A 194 11.35 9.16 0.61
C ALA A 194 11.02 10.19 1.70
N ASP A 195 9.77 10.64 1.75
CA ASP A 195 9.25 11.58 2.76
C ASP A 195 8.65 10.85 3.97
N MET A 196 8.22 9.62 3.79
CA MET A 196 7.55 8.78 4.79
C MET A 196 7.93 7.32 4.58
N ILE A 197 7.96 6.56 5.66
CA ILE A 197 8.35 5.14 5.67
C ILE A 197 7.18 4.27 6.15
N MET A 198 6.96 3.14 5.49
CA MET A 198 5.94 2.18 5.88
C MET A 198 6.54 0.85 6.33
N VAL A 199 6.04 0.33 7.45
CA VAL A 199 6.26 -1.04 7.93
C VAL A 199 5.04 -1.89 7.59
N LYS A 200 5.25 -3.01 6.92
CA LYS A 200 4.19 -3.93 6.46
C LYS A 200 4.66 -5.40 6.55
N PRO A 201 3.92 -6.28 7.25
CA PRO A 201 2.70 -6.08 8.06
C PRO A 201 2.94 -5.33 9.37
N ALA A 202 1.86 -5.11 10.17
CA ALA A 202 1.94 -4.34 11.40
C ALA A 202 1.99 -5.20 12.68
N LEU A 203 0.97 -6.01 12.95
CA LEU A 203 0.76 -6.64 14.26
C LEU A 203 1.91 -7.53 14.71
N SER A 204 2.45 -8.37 13.82
CA SER A 204 3.57 -9.27 14.14
C SER A 204 4.95 -8.58 14.07
N TYR A 205 4.99 -7.27 13.79
CA TYR A 205 6.19 -6.47 13.56
C TYR A 205 6.22 -5.20 14.41
N LEU A 206 5.57 -5.22 15.60
CA LEU A 206 5.54 -4.08 16.52
C LEU A 206 6.93 -3.69 16.99
N ASP A 207 7.83 -4.66 17.16
CA ASP A 207 9.24 -4.45 17.50
C ASP A 207 9.98 -3.71 16.38
N ILE A 208 9.66 -3.99 15.12
CA ILE A 208 10.24 -3.31 13.96
C ILE A 208 9.69 -1.89 13.87
N ILE A 209 8.38 -1.69 14.01
CA ILE A 209 7.76 -0.36 14.03
C ILE A 209 8.44 0.51 15.10
N TYR A 210 8.61 -0.03 16.32
CA TYR A 210 9.24 0.68 17.43
C TYR A 210 10.70 1.05 17.09
N LYS A 211 11.50 0.11 16.63
CA LYS A 211 12.90 0.34 16.28
C LYS A 211 13.06 1.36 15.14
N ILE A 212 12.24 1.27 14.09
CA ILE A 212 12.29 2.23 12.97
C ILE A 212 11.87 3.62 13.45
N LYS A 213 10.83 3.72 14.30
CA LYS A 213 10.43 5.02 14.88
C LYS A 213 11.51 5.67 15.71
N GLU A 214 12.29 4.89 16.46
CA GLU A 214 13.45 5.39 17.21
C GLU A 214 14.65 5.78 16.30
N HIS A 215 14.71 5.19 15.09
CA HIS A 215 15.81 5.37 14.16
C HIS A 215 15.62 6.57 13.21
N THR A 216 14.38 7.01 12.97
CA THR A 216 14.07 8.06 11.98
C THR A 216 13.17 9.15 12.55
N ASN A 217 13.31 10.36 11.98
CA ASN A 217 12.48 11.52 12.32
C ASN A 217 11.33 11.77 11.33
N VAL A 218 11.24 10.96 10.25
CA VAL A 218 10.12 11.06 9.31
C VAL A 218 8.89 10.30 9.85
N PRO A 219 7.69 10.57 9.34
CA PRO A 219 6.50 9.81 9.70
C PRO A 219 6.66 8.32 9.40
N VAL A 220 6.33 7.47 10.37
CA VAL A 220 6.30 6.02 10.25
C VAL A 220 4.86 5.55 10.12
N ILE A 221 4.56 4.89 9.03
CA ILE A 221 3.25 4.32 8.72
C ILE A 221 3.27 2.82 9.00
N ALA A 222 2.22 2.30 9.62
CA ALA A 222 2.05 0.86 9.83
C ALA A 222 0.84 0.36 9.04
N TYR A 223 1.00 -0.74 8.30
CA TYR A 223 -0.09 -1.33 7.52
C TYR A 223 -0.59 -2.62 8.18
N SER A 224 -1.76 -2.55 8.80
CA SER A 224 -2.52 -3.73 9.25
C SER A 224 -3.15 -4.39 8.04
N VAL A 225 -2.60 -5.53 7.62
CA VAL A 225 -2.85 -6.15 6.33
C VAL A 225 -4.04 -7.11 6.33
N SER A 226 -4.38 -7.61 5.14
CA SER A 226 -5.58 -8.43 4.90
C SER A 226 -5.67 -9.70 5.74
N GLY A 227 -4.54 -10.35 6.04
CA GLY A 227 -4.50 -11.54 6.90
C GLY A 227 -4.79 -11.19 8.35
N GLU A 228 -4.26 -10.08 8.86
CA GLU A 228 -4.56 -9.58 10.21
C GLU A 228 -6.06 -9.26 10.34
N TYR A 229 -6.65 -8.56 9.36
CA TYR A 229 -8.07 -8.31 9.27
C TYR A 229 -8.89 -9.62 9.26
N SER A 230 -8.50 -10.57 8.41
CA SER A 230 -9.22 -11.84 8.25
C SER A 230 -9.19 -12.71 9.50
N MET A 231 -8.09 -12.72 10.26
CA MET A 231 -7.98 -13.43 11.53
C MET A 231 -8.96 -12.86 12.57
N ILE A 232 -9.06 -11.55 12.68
CA ILE A 232 -10.01 -10.89 13.59
C ILE A 232 -11.44 -11.23 13.20
N LYS A 233 -11.79 -11.11 11.90
CA LYS A 233 -13.13 -11.46 11.40
C LYS A 233 -13.48 -12.91 11.67
N ALA A 234 -12.56 -13.84 11.42
CA ALA A 234 -12.80 -15.27 11.66
C ALA A 234 -13.03 -15.58 13.15
N ALA A 235 -12.22 -15.03 14.04
CA ALA A 235 -12.37 -15.23 15.49
C ALA A 235 -13.66 -14.60 16.01
N SER A 236 -14.05 -13.42 15.51
CA SER A 236 -15.29 -12.76 15.86
C SER A 236 -16.54 -13.52 15.38
N GLN A 237 -16.51 -14.02 14.14
CA GLN A 237 -17.61 -14.84 13.59
C GLN A 237 -17.86 -16.13 14.38
N ASN A 238 -16.83 -16.67 15.02
CA ASN A 238 -16.93 -17.82 15.92
C ASN A 238 -17.25 -17.44 17.37
N ASN A 239 -17.52 -16.16 17.68
CA ASN A 239 -17.77 -15.64 19.02
C ASN A 239 -16.63 -15.90 20.03
N TRP A 240 -15.38 -16.04 19.56
CA TRP A 240 -14.23 -16.23 20.44
C TRP A 240 -13.71 -14.91 21.01
N ILE A 241 -13.92 -13.80 20.27
CA ILE A 241 -13.53 -12.45 20.67
C ILE A 241 -14.62 -11.46 20.25
N LYS A 242 -14.68 -10.31 20.94
CA LYS A 242 -15.52 -9.19 20.53
C LYS A 242 -14.75 -8.30 19.56
N GLU A 243 -15.22 -8.21 18.31
CA GLU A 243 -14.52 -7.61 17.19
C GLU A 243 -13.99 -6.21 17.49
N ILE A 244 -14.88 -5.29 17.87
CA ILE A 244 -14.47 -3.88 18.06
C ILE A 244 -13.47 -3.70 19.19
N ASP A 245 -13.54 -4.50 20.26
CA ASP A 245 -12.63 -4.37 21.39
C ASP A 245 -11.21 -4.82 21.00
N ILE A 246 -11.08 -5.93 20.29
CA ILE A 246 -9.77 -6.40 19.79
C ILE A 246 -9.19 -5.49 18.69
N VAL A 247 -10.05 -4.91 17.82
CA VAL A 247 -9.64 -3.93 16.82
C VAL A 247 -9.02 -2.71 17.49
N MET A 248 -9.67 -2.17 18.52
CA MET A 248 -9.17 -1.02 19.28
C MET A 248 -7.87 -1.35 20.03
N GLU A 249 -7.76 -2.54 20.62
CA GLU A 249 -6.54 -2.99 21.32
C GLU A 249 -5.36 -3.13 20.36
N ILE A 250 -5.54 -3.78 19.22
CA ILE A 250 -4.50 -3.95 18.19
C ILE A 250 -4.09 -2.58 17.63
N THR A 251 -5.04 -1.72 17.28
CA THR A 251 -4.76 -0.38 16.74
C THR A 251 -3.99 0.46 17.77
N THR A 252 -4.37 0.38 19.05
CA THR A 252 -3.65 1.05 20.15
C THR A 252 -2.24 0.48 20.31
N SER A 253 -2.06 -0.82 20.16
CA SER A 253 -0.75 -1.47 20.24
C SER A 253 0.18 -1.02 19.11
N ILE A 254 -0.33 -0.92 17.88
CA ILE A 254 0.40 -0.39 16.73
C ILE A 254 0.78 1.09 16.97
N LYS A 255 -0.17 1.89 17.47
CA LYS A 255 0.10 3.30 17.82
C LYS A 255 1.14 3.44 18.93
N ARG A 256 1.05 2.62 19.97
CA ARG A 256 2.02 2.57 21.09
C ARG A 256 3.42 2.14 20.61
N ALA A 257 3.51 1.28 19.59
CA ALA A 257 4.78 0.91 18.99
C ALA A 257 5.46 2.08 18.23
N GLY A 258 4.74 3.20 17.98
CA GLY A 258 5.31 4.41 17.41
C GLY A 258 4.78 4.80 16.03
N ALA A 259 3.80 4.07 15.48
CA ALA A 259 3.21 4.44 14.20
C ALA A 259 2.53 5.82 14.28
N ASP A 260 2.88 6.72 13.36
CA ASP A 260 2.24 8.03 13.22
C ASP A 260 0.89 7.91 12.53
N ILE A 261 0.81 7.05 11.51
CA ILE A 261 -0.38 6.76 10.72
C ILE A 261 -0.57 5.24 10.64
N ILE A 262 -1.83 4.81 10.69
CA ILE A 262 -2.19 3.39 10.56
C ILE A 262 -3.10 3.21 9.35
N ILE A 263 -2.68 2.35 8.42
CA ILE A 263 -3.52 1.88 7.32
C ILE A 263 -4.19 0.58 7.75
N THR A 264 -5.52 0.52 7.66
CA THR A 264 -6.29 -0.63 8.13
C THR A 264 -7.61 -0.80 7.38
N TYR A 265 -8.06 -2.03 7.24
CA TYR A 265 -9.39 -2.36 6.72
C TYR A 265 -10.51 -2.07 7.72
N HIS A 266 -10.19 -1.89 9.00
CA HIS A 266 -11.14 -1.50 10.06
C HIS A 266 -11.30 0.02 10.24
N ALA A 267 -10.84 0.84 9.28
CA ALA A 267 -10.84 2.29 9.44
C ALA A 267 -12.24 2.87 9.76
N LEU A 268 -13.30 2.34 9.15
CA LEU A 268 -14.67 2.77 9.42
C LEU A 268 -15.13 2.38 10.83
N ASP A 269 -14.89 1.14 11.24
CA ASP A 269 -15.26 0.64 12.57
C ASP A 269 -14.58 1.46 13.68
N ILE A 270 -13.29 1.79 13.46
CA ILE A 270 -12.49 2.63 14.37
C ILE A 270 -13.05 4.06 14.41
N ALA A 271 -13.34 4.65 13.24
CA ALA A 271 -13.89 6.00 13.17
C ALA A 271 -15.25 6.10 13.87
N ASP A 272 -16.13 5.16 13.63
CA ASP A 272 -17.43 5.08 14.32
C ASP A 272 -17.26 4.96 15.83
N ARG A 273 -16.33 4.13 16.30
CA ARG A 273 -16.04 3.96 17.73
C ARG A 273 -15.51 5.23 18.38
N LEU A 274 -14.63 5.96 17.68
CA LEU A 274 -14.03 7.19 18.19
C LEU A 274 -15.00 8.38 18.17
N ASN A 275 -15.93 8.43 17.21
CA ASN A 275 -16.92 9.50 17.10
C ASN A 275 -18.10 9.34 18.08
N ASN A 276 -18.36 8.12 18.58
CA ASN A 276 -19.48 7.81 19.46
C ASN A 276 -19.08 7.63 20.94
N ASN A 277 -17.83 7.92 21.30
CA ASN A 277 -17.31 8.01 22.67
C ASN A 277 -17.01 9.46 23.02
#